data_2e335b3c754f681bf47b071dd8e2b881
#
_entry.id   2e335b3c754f681bf47b071dd8e2b881
#
_cell.length_a   1.000
_cell.length_b   1.000
_cell.length_c   1.000
_cell.angle_alpha   90.00
_cell.angle_beta   90.00
_cell.angle_gamma   90.00
#
_symmetry.space_group_name_H-M   'P 1'
#
loop_
_entity.id
_entity.type
_entity.pdbx_description
1 polymer ?
#
loop_
_entity_poly.entity_id
_entity_poly.type
_entity_poly.pdbx_seq_one_letter_code
_entity_poly.pdbx_strand_id
1 'polypeptide(L)'
;MVEPYPDMVLLDWMLPGGSGIQIAKQFKQSEYTRQIPIIMLTARGEEEDKVRGLEVGADDYVTKPFSPKELMARIKAVIRRVSPTSLEEAIEVHGLRLDPISHRVTSEGSELDMGPTEFRLLHFFMTHPERVYSREQLLDHVWGTNVYVEDRTVDVHIRRLRKAIAPLGHDRLVQTVRGAGYRFSSKL
;
A
#
# COMPACT_ATOMS: atom_id res chain seq x y z
N MET A 1 -19.57 -1.39 2.22
CA MET A 1 -18.27 -0.68 2.10
C MET A 1 -17.92 -0.68 0.63
N VAL A 2 -17.52 0.45 0.08
CA VAL A 2 -17.16 0.56 -1.34
C VAL A 2 -15.68 0.14 -1.47
N GLU A 3 -15.38 -0.84 -2.32
CA GLU A 3 -13.98 -1.09 -2.71
C GLU A 3 -13.44 0.11 -3.51
N PRO A 4 -12.16 0.49 -3.35
CA PRO A 4 -11.09 -0.25 -2.68
C PRO A 4 -11.04 0.00 -1.17
N TYR A 5 -10.61 -1.02 -0.43
CA TYR A 5 -10.32 -0.90 1.00
C TYR A 5 -9.05 -0.05 1.20
N PRO A 6 -8.96 0.73 2.30
CA PRO A 6 -7.76 1.48 2.61
C PRO A 6 -6.60 0.56 2.98
N ASP A 7 -5.36 1.02 2.76
CA ASP A 7 -4.16 0.30 3.16
C ASP A 7 -3.88 0.40 4.66
N MET A 8 -4.46 1.40 5.35
CA MET A 8 -4.39 1.63 6.79
C MET A 8 -5.53 2.53 7.25
N VAL A 9 -5.92 2.41 8.51
CA VAL A 9 -6.92 3.28 9.15
C VAL A 9 -6.31 4.02 10.33
N LEU A 10 -6.43 5.36 10.32
CA LEU A 10 -6.21 6.19 11.52
C LEU A 10 -7.58 6.42 12.14
N LEU A 11 -7.77 5.94 13.36
CA LEU A 11 -9.08 5.91 14.00
C LEU A 11 -9.05 6.68 15.31
N ASP A 12 -9.84 7.75 15.39
CA ASP A 12 -9.99 8.48 16.65
C ASP A 12 -10.75 7.64 17.66
N TRP A 13 -10.29 7.66 18.90
CA TRP A 13 -10.98 7.00 20.02
C TRP A 13 -12.38 7.52 20.22
N MET A 14 -12.52 8.87 20.21
CA MET A 14 -13.79 9.57 20.37
C MET A 14 -14.27 10.12 19.03
N LEU A 15 -15.32 9.54 18.50
CA LEU A 15 -15.97 10.00 17.27
C LEU A 15 -17.34 10.60 17.60
N PRO A 16 -17.80 11.62 16.87
CA PRO A 16 -19.17 12.11 16.98
C PRO A 16 -20.15 10.96 16.68
N GLY A 17 -20.92 10.55 17.68
CA GLY A 17 -21.92 9.49 17.52
C GLY A 17 -21.45 8.05 17.74
N GLY A 18 -20.20 7.80 18.20
CA GLY A 18 -19.73 6.45 18.46
C GLY A 18 -18.33 6.35 19.07
N SER A 19 -17.94 5.13 19.41
CA SER A 19 -16.60 4.82 19.90
C SER A 19 -15.72 4.24 18.79
N GLY A 20 -14.53 4.81 18.58
CA GLY A 20 -13.54 4.26 17.66
C GLY A 20 -13.21 2.80 17.95
N ILE A 21 -13.24 2.37 19.22
CA ILE A 21 -13.05 0.97 19.62
C ILE A 21 -14.08 0.05 18.98
N GLN A 22 -15.35 0.45 18.94
CA GLN A 22 -16.40 -0.36 18.33
C GLN A 22 -16.17 -0.53 16.84
N ILE A 23 -15.74 0.53 16.16
CA ILE A 23 -15.39 0.49 14.74
C ILE A 23 -14.17 -0.41 14.52
N ALA A 24 -13.11 -0.26 15.33
CA ALA A 24 -11.93 -1.13 15.26
C ALA A 24 -12.30 -2.60 15.40
N LYS A 25 -13.16 -2.92 16.39
CA LYS A 25 -13.65 -4.28 16.60
C LYS A 25 -14.41 -4.84 15.39
N GLN A 26 -15.29 -4.05 14.79
CA GLN A 26 -16.00 -4.43 13.57
C GLN A 26 -15.05 -4.68 12.39
N PHE A 27 -14.04 -3.82 12.22
CA PHE A 27 -13.02 -4.00 11.18
C PHE A 27 -12.24 -5.30 11.37
N LYS A 28 -11.84 -5.63 12.60
CA LYS A 28 -11.06 -6.84 12.89
C LYS A 28 -11.89 -8.12 12.88
N GLN A 29 -13.21 -8.03 13.02
CA GLN A 29 -14.13 -9.18 12.93
C GLN A 29 -14.52 -9.53 11.49
N SER A 30 -14.42 -8.60 10.56
CA SER A 30 -14.78 -8.81 9.15
C SER A 30 -13.63 -9.49 8.39
N GLU A 31 -13.91 -10.53 7.64
CA GLU A 31 -12.92 -11.22 6.79
C GLU A 31 -12.25 -10.29 5.76
N TYR A 32 -12.98 -9.29 5.29
CA TYR A 32 -12.51 -8.35 4.28
C TYR A 32 -11.59 -7.26 4.82
N THR A 33 -11.72 -6.91 6.11
CA THR A 33 -11.03 -5.76 6.70
C THR A 33 -10.10 -6.12 7.86
N ARG A 34 -10.14 -7.36 8.36
CA ARG A 34 -9.34 -7.78 9.54
C ARG A 34 -7.83 -7.61 9.36
N GLN A 35 -7.34 -7.64 8.11
CA GLN A 35 -5.92 -7.48 7.80
C GLN A 35 -5.50 -6.02 7.66
N ILE A 36 -6.46 -5.09 7.56
CA ILE A 36 -6.17 -3.67 7.46
C ILE A 36 -5.62 -3.18 8.79
N PRO A 37 -4.40 -2.60 8.83
CA PRO A 37 -3.82 -2.09 10.05
C PRO A 37 -4.56 -0.86 10.56
N ILE A 38 -4.69 -0.77 11.89
CA ILE A 38 -5.39 0.31 12.57
C ILE A 38 -4.45 0.97 13.57
N ILE A 39 -4.26 2.28 13.45
CA ILE A 39 -3.61 3.11 14.48
C ILE A 39 -4.71 3.90 15.20
N MET A 40 -4.83 3.71 16.51
CA MET A 40 -5.77 4.46 17.34
C MET A 40 -5.18 5.81 17.73
N LEU A 41 -5.98 6.88 17.59
CA LEU A 41 -5.64 8.22 18.08
C LEU A 41 -6.37 8.44 19.40
N THR A 42 -5.65 8.61 20.51
CA THR A 42 -6.23 8.70 21.87
C THR A 42 -5.86 9.98 22.59
N ALA A 43 -6.67 10.42 23.53
CA ALA A 43 -6.32 11.52 24.43
C ALA A 43 -5.31 11.08 25.50
N ARG A 44 -4.52 12.02 26.01
CA ARG A 44 -3.50 11.77 27.03
C ARG A 44 -4.18 11.49 28.39
N GLY A 45 -4.00 10.32 28.95
CA GLY A 45 -4.38 10.08 30.35
C GLY A 45 -5.00 8.70 30.69
N GLU A 46 -5.38 7.91 29.69
CA GLU A 46 -6.08 6.65 29.97
C GLU A 46 -5.20 5.45 29.60
N GLU A 47 -4.42 4.99 30.60
CA GLU A 47 -3.57 3.79 30.43
C GLU A 47 -4.43 2.53 30.22
N GLU A 48 -5.63 2.49 30.83
CA GLU A 48 -6.62 1.44 30.64
C GLU A 48 -7.16 1.41 29.18
N ASP A 49 -7.29 2.56 28.54
CA ASP A 49 -7.75 2.62 27.16
C ASP A 49 -6.71 2.11 26.15
N LYS A 50 -5.41 2.28 26.45
CA LYS A 50 -4.34 1.71 25.62
C LYS A 50 -4.39 0.18 25.63
N VAL A 51 -4.61 -0.43 26.78
CA VAL A 51 -4.76 -1.88 26.94
C VAL A 51 -5.99 -2.38 26.17
N ARG A 52 -7.13 -1.71 26.34
CA ARG A 52 -8.38 -2.02 25.61
C ARG A 52 -8.23 -1.88 24.09
N GLY A 53 -7.49 -0.85 23.63
CA GLY A 53 -7.22 -0.65 22.19
C GLY A 53 -6.41 -1.78 21.58
N LEU A 54 -5.41 -2.29 22.29
CA LEU A 54 -4.60 -3.43 21.87
C LEU A 54 -5.37 -4.74 21.92
N GLU A 55 -6.22 -4.95 22.93
CA GLU A 55 -7.10 -6.13 23.06
C GLU A 55 -8.13 -6.24 21.92
N VAL A 56 -8.54 -5.10 21.35
CA VAL A 56 -9.46 -5.04 20.20
C VAL A 56 -8.76 -5.35 18.88
N GLY A 57 -7.41 -5.44 18.89
CA GLY A 57 -6.61 -5.77 17.71
C GLY A 57 -6.08 -4.56 16.92
N ALA A 58 -6.02 -3.37 17.55
CA ALA A 58 -5.30 -2.24 16.97
C ALA A 58 -3.78 -2.55 16.90
N ASP A 59 -3.14 -2.10 15.83
CA ASP A 59 -1.74 -2.41 15.55
C ASP A 59 -0.77 -1.42 16.24
N ASP A 60 -1.24 -0.20 16.54
CA ASP A 60 -0.52 0.82 17.34
C ASP A 60 -1.50 1.89 17.85
N TYR A 61 -1.01 2.78 18.70
CA TYR A 61 -1.75 3.95 19.18
C TYR A 61 -0.85 5.20 19.23
N VAL A 62 -1.47 6.37 19.08
CA VAL A 62 -0.82 7.68 19.18
C VAL A 62 -1.59 8.56 20.13
N THR A 63 -0.91 9.12 21.13
CA THR A 63 -1.54 10.03 22.11
C THR A 63 -1.55 11.47 21.60
N LYS A 64 -2.72 12.12 21.67
CA LYS A 64 -2.86 13.54 21.38
C LYS A 64 -2.34 14.40 22.55
N PRO A 65 -1.66 15.55 22.30
CA PRO A 65 -1.24 16.03 20.99
C PRO A 65 -0.01 15.29 20.47
N PHE A 66 0.01 14.96 19.19
CA PHE A 66 1.15 14.30 18.52
C PHE A 66 1.74 15.22 17.44
N SER A 67 3.03 15.03 17.17
CA SER A 67 3.65 15.71 16.03
C SER A 67 3.37 14.93 14.74
N PRO A 68 3.23 15.60 13.57
CA PRO A 68 3.14 14.92 12.29
C PRO A 68 4.31 13.95 12.05
N LYS A 69 5.50 14.31 12.52
CA LYS A 69 6.72 13.49 12.41
C LYS A 69 6.60 12.18 13.20
N GLU A 70 6.03 12.22 14.41
CA GLU A 70 5.77 11.04 15.22
C GLU A 70 4.74 10.12 14.54
N LEU A 71 3.61 10.69 14.11
CA LEU A 71 2.57 9.95 13.42
C LEU A 71 3.11 9.24 12.17
N MET A 72 3.88 9.95 11.34
CA MET A 72 4.50 9.37 10.15
C MET A 72 5.48 8.24 10.46
N ALA A 73 6.26 8.36 11.53
CA ALA A 73 7.18 7.31 11.98
C ALA A 73 6.41 6.03 12.39
N ARG A 74 5.29 6.19 13.11
CA ARG A 74 4.44 5.06 13.52
C ARG A 74 3.72 4.41 12.35
N ILE A 75 3.17 5.20 11.42
CA ILE A 75 2.57 4.70 10.19
C ILE A 75 3.57 3.81 9.44
N LYS A 76 4.79 4.29 9.21
CA LYS A 76 5.85 3.51 8.57
C LYS A 76 6.17 2.22 9.34
N ALA A 77 6.25 2.28 10.68
CA ALA A 77 6.54 1.12 11.51
C ALA A 77 5.43 0.06 11.46
N VAL A 78 4.16 0.48 11.43
CA VAL A 78 3.01 -0.43 11.35
C VAL A 78 2.92 -1.06 9.96
N ILE A 79 3.03 -0.26 8.89
CA ILE A 79 3.03 -0.77 7.51
C ILE A 79 4.14 -1.82 7.34
N ARG A 80 5.35 -1.57 7.85
CA ARG A 80 6.47 -2.52 7.80
C ARG A 80 6.18 -3.85 8.51
N ARG A 81 5.37 -3.86 9.58
CA ARG A 81 5.00 -5.09 10.30
C ARG A 81 3.92 -5.90 9.59
N VAL A 82 2.98 -5.21 8.94
CA VAL A 82 1.80 -5.83 8.33
C VAL A 82 2.05 -6.22 6.87
N SER A 83 2.86 -5.45 6.15
CA SER A 83 3.43 -5.84 4.86
C SER A 83 4.85 -6.35 5.10
N PRO A 84 5.10 -7.66 4.97
CA PRO A 84 6.44 -8.23 5.09
C PRO A 84 7.42 -7.68 4.06
N THR A 85 6.90 -7.07 3.00
CA THR A 85 7.66 -6.34 1.99
C THR A 85 7.86 -4.93 2.50
N SER A 86 8.93 -4.69 3.27
CA SER A 86 9.27 -3.35 3.72
C SER A 86 9.45 -2.45 2.50
N LEU A 87 8.92 -1.22 2.57
CA LEU A 87 9.12 -0.22 1.51
C LEU A 87 10.61 0.11 1.25
N GLU A 88 11.49 -0.43 2.07
CA GLU A 88 12.94 -0.26 2.04
C GLU A 88 13.71 -1.55 1.70
N GLU A 89 13.04 -2.72 1.65
CA GLU A 89 13.68 -3.98 1.26
C GLU A 89 13.48 -4.27 -0.23
N ALA A 90 14.49 -4.86 -0.84
CA ALA A 90 14.38 -5.31 -2.21
C ALA A 90 13.32 -6.41 -2.35
N ILE A 91 12.45 -6.25 -3.31
CA ILE A 91 11.37 -7.18 -3.61
C ILE A 91 11.78 -8.02 -4.80
N GLU A 92 11.57 -9.34 -4.73
CA GLU A 92 11.87 -10.23 -5.83
C GLU A 92 10.70 -11.16 -6.14
N VAL A 93 10.34 -11.24 -7.41
CA VAL A 93 9.29 -12.11 -7.94
C VAL A 93 9.77 -12.73 -9.26
N HIS A 94 9.90 -14.04 -9.30
CA HIS A 94 10.35 -14.80 -10.49
C HIS A 94 11.66 -14.29 -11.10
N GLY A 95 12.64 -13.86 -10.27
CA GLY A 95 13.91 -13.31 -10.75
C GLY A 95 13.88 -11.85 -11.17
N LEU A 96 12.70 -11.22 -11.17
CA LEU A 96 12.55 -9.76 -11.27
C LEU A 96 12.72 -9.16 -9.88
N ARG A 97 13.81 -8.43 -9.64
CA ARG A 97 14.17 -7.82 -8.37
C ARG A 97 14.13 -6.31 -8.48
N LEU A 98 13.43 -5.66 -7.57
CA LEU A 98 13.39 -4.21 -7.41
C LEU A 98 13.98 -3.84 -6.04
N ASP A 99 14.97 -2.98 -6.05
CA ASP A 99 15.59 -2.41 -4.85
C ASP A 99 15.20 -0.93 -4.73
N PRO A 100 14.34 -0.58 -3.76
CA PRO A 100 13.85 0.79 -3.60
C PRO A 100 14.92 1.74 -3.03
N ILE A 101 15.95 1.22 -2.35
CA ILE A 101 17.02 2.05 -1.76
C ILE A 101 18.00 2.48 -2.86
N SER A 102 18.46 1.54 -3.69
CA SER A 102 19.38 1.84 -4.77
C SER A 102 18.69 2.34 -6.04
N HIS A 103 17.35 2.34 -6.07
CA HIS A 103 16.53 2.67 -7.25
C HIS A 103 16.86 1.81 -8.48
N ARG A 104 17.19 0.52 -8.27
CA ARG A 104 17.56 -0.42 -9.32
C ARG A 104 16.52 -1.50 -9.49
N VAL A 105 16.34 -1.89 -10.74
CA VAL A 105 15.57 -3.08 -11.11
C VAL A 105 16.48 -4.01 -11.89
N THR A 106 16.50 -5.28 -11.49
CA THR A 106 17.28 -6.31 -12.16
C THR A 106 16.40 -7.50 -12.54
N SER A 107 16.75 -8.16 -13.60
CA SER A 107 16.16 -9.43 -14.03
C SER A 107 17.27 -10.46 -14.21
N GLU A 108 17.24 -11.52 -13.41
CA GLU A 108 18.31 -12.55 -13.34
C GLU A 108 19.72 -11.92 -13.21
N GLY A 109 19.84 -10.87 -12.39
CA GLY A 109 21.09 -10.17 -12.15
C GLY A 109 21.48 -9.12 -13.20
N SER A 110 20.76 -9.03 -14.32
CA SER A 110 20.96 -7.97 -15.34
C SER A 110 20.11 -6.73 -15.03
N GLU A 111 20.73 -5.56 -15.04
CA GLU A 111 20.03 -4.31 -14.76
C GLU A 111 19.05 -3.94 -15.90
N LEU A 112 17.83 -3.55 -15.52
CA LEU A 112 16.80 -3.10 -16.43
C LEU A 112 16.67 -1.58 -16.35
N ASP A 113 16.78 -0.91 -17.52
CA ASP A 113 16.59 0.53 -17.62
C ASP A 113 15.10 0.89 -17.70
N MET A 114 14.66 1.78 -16.81
CA MET A 114 13.29 2.29 -16.81
C MET A 114 13.20 3.71 -16.24
N GLY A 115 12.16 4.44 -16.66
CA GLY A 115 11.92 5.79 -16.16
C GLY A 115 11.47 5.81 -14.69
N PRO A 116 11.58 6.98 -14.02
CA PRO A 116 11.19 7.11 -12.62
C PRO A 116 9.72 6.77 -12.34
N THR A 117 8.84 7.00 -13.30
CA THR A 117 7.41 6.71 -13.18
C THR A 117 7.15 5.21 -13.33
N GLU A 118 7.80 4.55 -14.28
CA GLU A 118 7.75 3.09 -14.45
C GLU A 118 8.30 2.37 -13.22
N PHE A 119 9.38 2.90 -12.62
CA PHE A 119 9.93 2.38 -11.36
C PHE A 119 8.91 2.46 -10.23
N ARG A 120 8.29 3.63 -10.01
CA ARG A 120 7.25 3.80 -8.98
C ARG A 120 6.04 2.89 -9.21
N LEU A 121 5.64 2.76 -10.47
CA LEU A 121 4.51 1.91 -10.85
C LEU A 121 4.83 0.42 -10.60
N LEU A 122 6.03 -0.03 -10.95
CA LEU A 122 6.50 -1.39 -10.67
C LEU A 122 6.58 -1.65 -9.17
N HIS A 123 7.18 -0.72 -8.41
CA HIS A 123 7.28 -0.81 -6.96
C HIS A 123 5.89 -0.91 -6.30
N PHE A 124 4.95 -0.07 -6.71
CA PHE A 124 3.57 -0.12 -6.25
C PHE A 124 2.93 -1.49 -6.55
N PHE A 125 3.08 -2.01 -7.75
CA PHE A 125 2.55 -3.31 -8.12
C PHE A 125 3.18 -4.47 -7.36
N MET A 126 4.49 -4.49 -7.20
CA MET A 126 5.20 -5.57 -6.50
C MET A 126 4.92 -5.57 -5.00
N THR A 127 4.59 -4.41 -4.41
CA THR A 127 4.16 -4.29 -3.01
C THR A 127 2.70 -4.67 -2.80
N HIS A 128 1.88 -4.71 -3.87
CA HIS A 128 0.45 -5.01 -3.80
C HIS A 128 0.05 -6.09 -4.84
N PRO A 129 0.66 -7.28 -4.79
CA PRO A 129 0.39 -8.34 -5.76
C PRO A 129 -1.06 -8.81 -5.67
N GLU A 130 -1.56 -9.37 -6.79
CA GLU A 130 -2.89 -9.99 -6.95
C GLU A 130 -4.09 -9.02 -6.82
N ARG A 131 -3.87 -7.76 -6.52
CA ARG A 131 -4.92 -6.75 -6.41
C ARG A 131 -5.12 -6.00 -7.73
N VAL A 132 -6.38 -5.81 -8.12
CA VAL A 132 -6.75 -5.04 -9.31
C VAL A 132 -6.91 -3.58 -8.94
N TYR A 133 -6.29 -2.69 -9.71
CA TYR A 133 -6.39 -1.25 -9.54
C TYR A 133 -6.94 -0.60 -10.80
N SER A 134 -7.90 0.30 -10.65
CA SER A 134 -8.38 1.13 -11.75
C SER A 134 -7.30 2.13 -12.20
N ARG A 135 -7.51 2.76 -13.37
CA ARG A 135 -6.59 3.80 -13.86
C ARG A 135 -6.52 4.98 -12.90
N GLU A 136 -7.65 5.41 -12.41
CA GLU A 136 -7.77 6.50 -11.44
C GLU A 136 -7.00 6.18 -10.14
N GLN A 137 -7.17 4.98 -9.60
CA GLN A 137 -6.44 4.52 -8.42
C GLN A 137 -4.92 4.48 -8.65
N LEU A 138 -4.47 3.97 -9.80
CA LEU A 138 -3.06 3.98 -10.14
C LEU A 138 -2.51 5.40 -10.29
N LEU A 139 -3.31 6.30 -10.85
CA LEU A 139 -2.95 7.71 -10.96
C LEU A 139 -2.71 8.31 -9.57
N ASP A 140 -3.66 8.16 -8.66
CA ASP A 140 -3.58 8.69 -7.31
C ASP A 140 -2.37 8.14 -6.53
N HIS A 141 -2.13 6.84 -6.60
CA HIS A 141 -1.06 6.19 -5.85
C HIS A 141 0.34 6.48 -6.41
N VAL A 142 0.48 6.58 -7.72
CA VAL A 142 1.80 6.70 -8.37
C VAL A 142 2.18 8.15 -8.69
N TRP A 143 1.20 9.00 -9.04
CA TRP A 143 1.42 10.42 -9.38
C TRP A 143 1.02 11.37 -8.25
N GLY A 144 0.10 10.95 -7.36
CA GLY A 144 -0.42 11.76 -6.27
C GLY A 144 -1.76 12.44 -6.59
N THR A 145 -2.53 12.78 -5.55
CA THR A 145 -3.93 13.25 -5.64
C THR A 145 -4.12 14.65 -6.24
N ASN A 146 -3.04 15.39 -6.53
CA ASN A 146 -3.10 16.77 -7.06
C ASN A 146 -2.57 16.91 -8.49
N VAL A 147 -2.43 15.83 -9.23
CA VAL A 147 -1.88 15.87 -10.58
C VAL A 147 -3.02 15.74 -11.59
N TYR A 148 -3.31 16.82 -12.31
CA TYR A 148 -4.25 16.84 -13.44
C TYR A 148 -3.61 16.13 -14.66
N VAL A 149 -3.66 14.81 -14.67
CA VAL A 149 -3.19 13.98 -15.79
C VAL A 149 -4.35 13.10 -16.24
N GLU A 150 -4.54 12.98 -17.55
CA GLU A 150 -5.59 12.12 -18.09
C GLU A 150 -5.35 10.65 -17.77
N ASP A 151 -6.39 9.88 -17.50
CA ASP A 151 -6.35 8.43 -17.21
C ASP A 151 -5.58 7.62 -18.26
N ARG A 152 -5.59 8.08 -19.51
CA ARG A 152 -4.86 7.47 -20.63
C ARG A 152 -3.34 7.50 -20.44
N THR A 153 -2.82 8.39 -19.60
CA THR A 153 -1.39 8.45 -19.27
C THR A 153 -0.94 7.17 -18.59
N VAL A 154 -1.80 6.56 -17.75
CA VAL A 154 -1.51 5.28 -17.09
C VAL A 154 -1.24 4.19 -18.15
N ASP A 155 -2.03 4.10 -19.20
CA ASP A 155 -1.87 3.08 -20.25
C ASP A 155 -0.52 3.19 -20.96
N VAL A 156 -0.04 4.42 -21.18
CA VAL A 156 1.28 4.68 -21.79
C VAL A 156 2.40 4.16 -20.87
N HIS A 157 2.32 4.46 -19.57
CA HIS A 157 3.33 4.02 -18.61
C HIS A 157 3.27 2.50 -18.36
N ILE A 158 2.09 1.88 -18.35
CA ILE A 158 1.93 0.43 -18.31
C ILE A 158 2.62 -0.22 -19.53
N ARG A 159 2.43 0.34 -20.73
CA ARG A 159 3.10 -0.17 -21.94
C ARG A 159 4.62 -0.05 -21.86
N ARG A 160 5.12 1.11 -21.38
CA ARG A 160 6.57 1.34 -21.17
C ARG A 160 7.14 0.40 -20.12
N LEU A 161 6.44 0.23 -18.99
CA LEU A 161 6.82 -0.71 -17.94
C LEU A 161 6.92 -2.13 -18.48
N ARG A 162 5.88 -2.62 -19.16
CA ARG A 162 5.90 -3.96 -19.78
C ARG A 162 7.08 -4.12 -20.74
N LYS A 163 7.35 -3.10 -21.56
CA LYS A 163 8.50 -3.13 -22.48
C LYS A 163 9.83 -3.23 -21.72
N ALA A 164 9.98 -2.49 -20.60
CA ALA A 164 11.21 -2.49 -19.80
C ALA A 164 11.46 -3.85 -19.11
N ILE A 165 10.40 -4.53 -18.65
CA ILE A 165 10.51 -5.83 -17.97
C ILE A 165 10.28 -7.03 -18.91
N ALA A 166 10.07 -6.81 -20.20
CA ALA A 166 9.87 -7.87 -21.19
C ALA A 166 11.06 -8.83 -21.37
N PRO A 167 12.33 -8.41 -21.18
CA PRO A 167 13.41 -9.39 -21.14
C PRO A 167 13.07 -10.50 -20.11
N LEU A 168 13.14 -11.76 -20.53
CA LEU A 168 12.79 -12.95 -19.73
C LEU A 168 11.28 -13.12 -19.43
N GLY A 169 10.40 -12.37 -20.11
CA GLY A 169 8.94 -12.60 -20.08
C GLY A 169 8.21 -12.05 -18.86
N HIS A 170 8.84 -11.14 -18.08
CA HIS A 170 8.23 -10.52 -16.90
C HIS A 170 7.07 -9.57 -17.23
N ASP A 171 6.90 -9.16 -18.48
CA ASP A 171 5.76 -8.37 -18.93
C ASP A 171 4.40 -9.03 -18.63
N ARG A 172 4.37 -10.36 -18.55
CA ARG A 172 3.19 -11.17 -18.19
C ARG A 172 2.74 -10.97 -16.74
N LEU A 173 3.64 -10.53 -15.86
CA LEU A 173 3.32 -10.25 -14.46
C LEU A 173 2.37 -9.05 -14.34
N VAL A 174 2.46 -8.08 -15.26
CA VAL A 174 1.55 -6.93 -15.31
C VAL A 174 0.38 -7.25 -16.24
N GLN A 175 -0.74 -7.62 -15.66
CA GLN A 175 -1.94 -8.08 -16.37
C GLN A 175 -2.96 -6.95 -16.56
N THR A 176 -3.68 -6.98 -17.69
CA THR A 176 -4.85 -6.13 -17.93
C THR A 176 -6.11 -6.92 -17.54
N VAL A 177 -6.88 -6.36 -16.60
CA VAL A 177 -8.20 -6.87 -16.23
C VAL A 177 -9.24 -6.04 -16.96
N ARG A 178 -9.85 -6.63 -18.01
CA ARG A 178 -10.80 -5.92 -18.87
C ARG A 178 -11.96 -5.30 -18.08
N GLY A 179 -12.21 -4.03 -18.30
CA GLY A 179 -13.26 -3.27 -17.61
C GLY A 179 -12.93 -2.84 -16.19
N ALA A 180 -11.81 -3.31 -15.58
CA ALA A 180 -11.45 -3.01 -14.19
C ALA A 180 -10.11 -2.26 -14.04
N GLY A 181 -9.10 -2.54 -14.89
CA GLY A 181 -7.79 -1.88 -14.80
C GLY A 181 -6.62 -2.82 -14.95
N TYR A 182 -5.67 -2.77 -14.01
CA TYR A 182 -4.42 -3.52 -14.07
C TYR A 182 -4.13 -4.23 -12.75
N ARG A 183 -3.39 -5.33 -12.84
CA ARG A 183 -2.95 -6.15 -11.70
C ARG A 183 -1.52 -6.62 -11.93
N PHE A 184 -0.74 -6.73 -10.87
CA PHE A 184 0.49 -7.50 -10.85
C PHE A 184 0.19 -8.90 -10.30
N SER A 185 0.50 -9.95 -11.06
CA SER A 185 0.29 -11.32 -10.61
C SER A 185 1.64 -12.00 -10.40
N SER A 186 1.83 -12.53 -9.21
CA SER A 186 2.96 -13.42 -8.89
C SER A 186 2.71 -14.87 -9.33
N LYS A 187 1.53 -15.15 -9.88
CA LYS A 187 1.16 -16.47 -10.43
C LYS A 187 1.29 -16.42 -11.95
N LEU A 188 2.26 -17.09 -12.49
CA LEU A 188 2.45 -17.33 -13.93
C LEU A 188 1.59 -18.48 -14.42
#